data_5f2e9021f40d0387ca7cfc205e69c345
#
_entry.id   5f2e9021f40d0387ca7cfc205e69c345
#
_cell.length_a   1.000
_cell.length_b   1.000
_cell.length_c   1.000
_cell.angle_alpha   90.00
_cell.angle_beta   90.00
_cell.angle_gamma   90.00
#
_symmetry.space_group_name_H-M   'P 1'
#
loop_
_entity.id
_entity.type
_entity.pdbx_description
1 polymer ?
#
loop_
_entity_poly.entity_id
_entity_poly.type
_entity_poly.pdbx_seq_one_letter_code
_entity_poly.pdbx_strand_id
1 'polypeptide(L)'
;MNRSLKKIPLAALCAAMAAACAGGATDATITVDASKVEGSVTPWLYGACIEDVNHEIYGGLYDQRIFGESFEEPVPNPLFDDCSAYEGEWQVAGDELLCAAHAGAKLVYDPLEMAAGEVETELKFTRGGGGDNAGLLAGVSEPGNGADNFHGYEISLTADVRKVVLGKHKNNFTPIADAAVSCDPAQWNRLGFKTDGRTLQVFLNGACVLRAEDDDPVLARGRVALRTWNSEARFRNVKV
;
A
#
# COMPACT_ATOMS: atom_id res chain seq x y z
N MET A 1 -20.36 -81.30 10.04
CA MET A 1 -19.09 -81.10 9.33
C MET A 1 -18.48 -79.78 9.87
N ASN A 2 -17.55 -79.89 10.84
CA ASN A 2 -17.00 -78.76 11.56
C ASN A 2 -15.63 -78.42 10.91
N ARG A 3 -15.54 -77.35 10.17
CA ARG A 3 -14.25 -76.88 9.64
C ARG A 3 -13.56 -75.95 10.69
N SER A 4 -12.54 -76.52 11.32
CA SER A 4 -11.65 -75.77 12.20
C SER A 4 -10.85 -74.74 11.41
N LEU A 5 -11.08 -73.45 11.66
CA LEU A 5 -10.25 -72.39 11.19
C LEU A 5 -8.93 -72.38 11.97
N LYS A 6 -7.84 -72.72 11.30
CA LYS A 6 -6.48 -72.58 11.88
C LYS A 6 -6.16 -71.06 12.02
N LYS A 7 -5.98 -70.62 13.25
CA LYS A 7 -5.53 -69.27 13.57
C LYS A 7 -4.08 -69.10 13.08
N ILE A 8 -3.85 -68.21 12.11
CA ILE A 8 -2.52 -67.84 11.71
C ILE A 8 -2.00 -66.87 12.78
N PRO A 9 -0.79 -67.09 13.37
CA PRO A 9 -0.27 -66.20 14.40
C PRO A 9 0.01 -64.84 13.82
N LEU A 10 -0.40 -63.76 14.53
CA LEU A 10 -0.28 -62.36 14.17
C LEU A 10 1.15 -61.99 13.76
N ALA A 11 2.16 -62.60 14.35
CA ALA A 11 3.56 -62.44 14.03
C ALA A 11 3.93 -62.84 12.59
N ALA A 12 3.28 -63.82 12.01
CA ALA A 12 3.53 -64.28 10.63
C ALA A 12 2.90 -63.27 9.62
N LEU A 13 1.82 -62.59 9.99
CA LEU A 13 1.18 -61.60 9.17
C LEU A 13 2.00 -60.29 9.13
N CYS A 14 2.59 -59.88 10.27
CA CYS A 14 3.48 -58.72 10.33
C CYS A 14 4.78 -58.93 9.55
N ALA A 15 5.36 -60.11 9.54
CA ALA A 15 6.57 -60.45 8.78
C ALA A 15 6.30 -60.45 7.26
N ALA A 16 5.12 -60.86 6.81
CA ALA A 16 4.74 -60.83 5.41
C ALA A 16 4.49 -59.39 4.90
N MET A 17 3.97 -58.48 5.74
CA MET A 17 3.81 -57.07 5.40
C MET A 17 5.15 -56.31 5.39
N ALA A 18 6.11 -56.65 6.27
CA ALA A 18 7.42 -56.02 6.27
C ALA A 18 8.28 -56.43 5.04
N ALA A 19 8.07 -57.61 4.50
CA ALA A 19 8.74 -58.07 3.27
C ALA A 19 8.20 -57.42 1.99
N ALA A 20 6.96 -56.92 2.01
CA ALA A 20 6.37 -56.21 0.86
C ALA A 20 6.82 -54.75 0.71
N CYS A 21 7.43 -54.17 1.77
CA CYS A 21 7.97 -52.82 1.76
C CYS A 21 9.45 -52.71 1.42
N ALA A 22 10.13 -53.83 1.19
CA ALA A 22 11.51 -53.88 0.70
C ALA A 22 11.54 -53.83 -0.85
N GLY A 23 10.86 -52.83 -1.41
CA GLY A 23 11.11 -52.41 -2.77
C GLY A 23 12.50 -51.80 -2.80
N GLY A 24 13.46 -52.44 -3.51
CA GLY A 24 14.82 -51.96 -3.65
C GLY A 24 14.80 -50.51 -4.16
N ALA A 25 15.46 -49.64 -3.43
CA ALA A 25 15.74 -48.27 -3.89
C ALA A 25 16.51 -48.42 -5.21
N THR A 26 15.87 -48.06 -6.31
CA THR A 26 16.56 -47.87 -7.59
C THR A 26 17.23 -46.53 -7.52
N ASP A 27 18.56 -46.53 -7.36
CA ASP A 27 19.34 -45.29 -7.47
C ASP A 27 19.19 -44.75 -8.88
N ALA A 28 18.56 -43.59 -8.99
CA ALA A 28 18.50 -42.84 -10.22
C ALA A 28 19.61 -41.78 -10.20
N THR A 29 20.49 -41.79 -11.20
CA THR A 29 21.55 -40.79 -11.33
C THR A 29 21.12 -39.77 -12.38
N ILE A 30 21.03 -38.51 -11.98
CA ILE A 30 20.84 -37.38 -12.89
C ILE A 30 22.21 -36.73 -13.12
N THR A 31 22.69 -36.72 -14.36
CA THR A 31 23.93 -36.06 -14.73
C THR A 31 23.58 -34.73 -15.41
N VAL A 32 24.03 -33.63 -14.82
CA VAL A 32 23.89 -32.28 -15.40
C VAL A 32 25.23 -31.84 -15.96
N ASP A 33 25.32 -31.70 -17.29
CA ASP A 33 26.51 -31.14 -17.91
C ASP A 33 26.33 -29.63 -18.12
N ALA A 34 26.83 -28.87 -17.18
CA ALA A 34 26.73 -27.40 -17.19
C ALA A 34 27.62 -26.74 -18.28
N SER A 35 28.50 -27.51 -18.93
CA SER A 35 29.32 -27.02 -20.06
C SER A 35 28.58 -27.00 -21.36
N LYS A 36 27.47 -27.76 -21.46
CA LYS A 36 26.65 -27.87 -22.67
C LYS A 36 25.43 -26.95 -22.57
N VAL A 37 25.53 -25.79 -23.18
CA VAL A 37 24.41 -24.84 -23.28
C VAL A 37 23.51 -25.22 -24.42
N GLU A 38 22.30 -25.72 -24.16
CA GLU A 38 21.33 -26.14 -25.18
C GLU A 38 20.42 -24.97 -25.65
N GLY A 39 20.40 -23.82 -24.91
CA GLY A 39 19.62 -22.66 -25.29
C GLY A 39 19.79 -21.49 -24.31
N SER A 40 19.27 -20.34 -24.70
CA SER A 40 19.19 -19.17 -23.83
C SER A 40 17.78 -19.01 -23.27
N VAL A 41 17.67 -18.82 -21.94
CA VAL A 41 16.42 -18.49 -21.29
C VAL A 41 16.17 -17.00 -21.44
N THR A 42 15.02 -16.63 -22.00
CA THR A 42 14.64 -15.21 -22.11
C THR A 42 14.51 -14.58 -20.72
N PRO A 43 14.91 -13.30 -20.55
CA PRO A 43 14.76 -12.60 -19.25
C PRO A 43 13.33 -12.58 -18.72
N TRP A 44 12.34 -12.87 -19.54
CA TRP A 44 10.92 -12.88 -19.22
C TRP A 44 10.39 -14.25 -18.79
N LEU A 45 11.23 -15.28 -18.80
CA LEU A 45 10.85 -16.65 -18.41
C LEU A 45 11.28 -16.96 -16.99
N TYR A 46 10.98 -16.06 -16.07
CA TYR A 46 11.15 -16.30 -14.64
C TYR A 46 9.76 -16.49 -14.03
N GLY A 47 9.35 -17.73 -13.89
CA GLY A 47 8.13 -18.11 -13.21
C GLY A 47 8.27 -19.51 -12.63
N ALA A 48 7.76 -19.70 -11.45
CA ALA A 48 7.50 -20.99 -10.86
C ALA A 48 5.99 -21.15 -10.71
N CYS A 49 5.42 -22.21 -11.23
CA CYS A 49 4.07 -22.61 -10.90
C CYS A 49 4.17 -23.49 -9.66
N ILE A 50 3.62 -23.02 -8.55
CA ILE A 50 3.50 -23.79 -7.32
C ILE A 50 2.00 -23.99 -7.11
N GLU A 51 1.54 -25.23 -7.20
CA GLU A 51 0.15 -25.58 -6.90
C GLU A 51 0.05 -26.10 -5.47
N ASP A 52 -0.84 -25.51 -4.68
CA ASP A 52 -1.21 -26.04 -3.38
C ASP A 52 -2.31 -27.08 -3.55
N VAL A 53 -1.91 -28.32 -3.81
CA VAL A 53 -2.81 -29.46 -3.85
C VAL A 53 -2.89 -30.04 -2.45
N ASN A 54 -4.02 -29.93 -1.78
CA ASN A 54 -4.29 -30.44 -0.43
C ASN A 54 -3.66 -29.64 0.72
N HIS A 55 -3.48 -28.36 0.61
CA HIS A 55 -2.94 -27.48 1.66
C HIS A 55 -1.51 -27.83 2.12
N GLU A 56 -0.70 -28.45 1.26
CA GLU A 56 0.68 -28.85 1.59
C GLU A 56 1.63 -27.65 1.68
N ILE A 57 1.26 -26.52 1.09
CA ILE A 57 2.08 -25.30 1.06
C ILE A 57 1.67 -24.30 2.14
N TYR A 58 0.56 -24.52 2.81
CA TYR A 58 0.06 -23.64 3.89
C TYR A 58 1.12 -23.44 4.98
N GLY A 59 1.72 -22.24 4.99
CA GLY A 59 2.77 -21.87 5.95
C GLY A 59 4.18 -22.27 5.57
N GLY A 60 4.44 -22.83 4.37
CA GLY A 60 5.75 -23.38 3.97
C GLY A 60 6.56 -22.58 2.94
N LEU A 61 5.93 -21.81 2.05
CA LEU A 61 6.63 -21.03 1.04
C LEU A 61 6.12 -19.59 1.04
N TYR A 62 6.80 -18.75 1.78
CA TYR A 62 6.58 -17.30 1.73
C TYR A 62 7.64 -16.66 0.84
N ASP A 63 7.30 -16.32 -0.38
CA ASP A 63 8.07 -15.34 -1.15
C ASP A 63 7.18 -14.11 -1.38
N GLN A 64 7.51 -13.00 -0.74
CA GLN A 64 6.82 -11.71 -0.92
C GLN A 64 6.86 -11.17 -2.36
N ARG A 65 7.56 -11.87 -3.27
CA ARG A 65 7.60 -11.56 -4.71
C ARG A 65 6.62 -12.39 -5.54
N ILE A 66 5.99 -13.40 -4.94
CA ILE A 66 4.93 -14.18 -5.59
C ILE A 66 3.62 -13.68 -5.03
N PHE A 67 2.87 -12.96 -5.84
CA PHE A 67 1.58 -12.41 -5.46
C PHE A 67 0.48 -13.12 -6.24
N GLY A 68 -0.61 -13.46 -5.53
CA GLY A 68 -1.77 -14.11 -6.13
C GLY A 68 -1.59 -15.59 -6.39
N GLU A 69 -1.81 -16.42 -5.38
CA GLU A 69 -1.81 -17.90 -5.48
C GLU A 69 -2.91 -18.43 -6.39
N SER A 70 -4.00 -17.71 -6.46
CA SER A 70 -5.05 -17.89 -7.47
C SER A 70 -5.00 -16.71 -8.42
N PHE A 71 -4.95 -16.95 -9.71
CA PHE A 71 -5.10 -15.93 -10.75
C PHE A 71 -6.45 -15.18 -10.68
N GLU A 72 -7.20 -15.37 -9.62
CA GLU A 72 -8.50 -14.77 -9.32
C GLU A 72 -8.39 -13.53 -8.42
N GLU A 73 -7.25 -13.34 -7.74
CA GLU A 73 -7.03 -12.12 -6.99
C GLU A 73 -6.71 -10.95 -7.92
N PRO A 74 -7.30 -9.78 -7.70
CA PRO A 74 -6.95 -8.61 -8.49
C PRO A 74 -5.46 -8.34 -8.33
N VAL A 75 -4.77 -8.05 -9.44
CA VAL A 75 -3.37 -7.64 -9.40
C VAL A 75 -3.23 -6.51 -8.38
N PRO A 76 -2.34 -6.62 -7.38
CA PRO A 76 -2.13 -5.55 -6.42
C PRO A 76 -1.85 -4.26 -7.17
N ASN A 77 -2.55 -3.21 -6.80
CA ASN A 77 -2.26 -1.91 -7.30
C ASN A 77 -1.32 -1.21 -6.30
N PRO A 78 -0.01 -1.11 -6.59
CA PRO A 78 0.96 -0.55 -5.64
C PRO A 78 0.67 0.91 -5.26
N LEU A 79 -0.26 1.57 -5.98
CA LEU A 79 -0.74 2.90 -5.62
C LEU A 79 -1.86 2.89 -4.58
N PHE A 80 -2.46 1.72 -4.30
CA PHE A 80 -3.67 1.64 -3.49
C PHE A 80 -3.64 0.54 -2.42
N ASP A 81 -2.97 -0.58 -2.67
CA ASP A 81 -3.06 -1.78 -1.80
C ASP A 81 -2.44 -1.57 -0.41
N ASP A 82 -1.46 -0.67 -0.31
CA ASP A 82 -0.85 -0.26 0.96
C ASP A 82 -1.57 0.93 1.62
N CYS A 83 -2.79 1.25 1.18
CA CYS A 83 -3.53 2.40 1.65
C CYS A 83 -4.87 2.01 2.28
N SER A 84 -5.20 2.66 3.39
CA SER A 84 -6.52 2.61 4.01
C SER A 84 -7.34 3.84 3.62
N ALA A 85 -8.51 3.62 2.99
CA ALA A 85 -9.44 4.68 2.66
C ALA A 85 -10.42 4.94 3.82
N TYR A 86 -10.56 6.20 4.20
CA TYR A 86 -11.55 6.68 5.17
C TYR A 86 -12.43 7.69 4.47
N GLU A 87 -13.63 7.25 4.10
CA GLU A 87 -14.61 7.96 3.29
C GLU A 87 -14.12 8.32 1.87
N GLY A 88 -15.06 8.76 1.03
CA GLY A 88 -14.82 9.09 -0.37
C GLY A 88 -14.72 7.87 -1.27
N GLU A 89 -14.85 8.12 -2.54
CA GLU A 89 -14.67 7.13 -3.60
C GLU A 89 -13.31 7.36 -4.25
N TRP A 90 -12.36 6.47 -3.94
CA TRP A 90 -11.03 6.49 -4.49
C TRP A 90 -10.91 5.49 -5.64
N GLN A 91 -10.31 5.91 -6.73
CA GLN A 91 -10.14 5.09 -7.93
C GLN A 91 -8.74 5.27 -8.47
N VAL A 92 -8.20 4.20 -9.03
CA VAL A 92 -6.93 4.23 -9.76
C VAL A 92 -7.22 4.31 -11.26
N ALA A 93 -6.60 5.25 -11.93
CA ALA A 93 -6.69 5.44 -13.37
C ALA A 93 -5.26 5.59 -13.96
N GLY A 94 -4.66 4.46 -14.33
CA GLY A 94 -3.26 4.42 -14.75
C GLY A 94 -2.32 4.72 -13.58
N ASP A 95 -1.54 5.77 -13.68
CA ASP A 95 -0.62 6.28 -12.64
C ASP A 95 -1.23 7.37 -11.75
N GLU A 96 -2.54 7.59 -11.87
CA GLU A 96 -3.26 8.61 -11.13
C GLU A 96 -4.23 7.99 -10.11
N LEU A 97 -4.37 8.63 -8.96
CA LEU A 97 -5.43 8.42 -7.99
C LEU A 97 -6.48 9.50 -8.15
N LEU A 98 -7.73 9.11 -8.34
CA LEU A 98 -8.87 10.01 -8.40
C LEU A 98 -9.70 9.86 -7.13
N CYS A 99 -10.07 10.98 -6.52
CA CYS A 99 -11.08 11.01 -5.47
C CYS A 99 -12.27 11.84 -5.94
N ALA A 100 -13.46 11.24 -5.95
CA ALA A 100 -14.70 11.95 -6.18
C ALA A 100 -14.97 12.97 -5.06
N ALA A 101 -15.72 14.03 -5.37
CA ALA A 101 -16.01 15.09 -4.41
C ALA A 101 -16.72 14.55 -3.16
N HIS A 102 -16.06 14.69 -2.02
CA HIS A 102 -16.53 14.24 -0.71
C HIS A 102 -16.06 15.18 0.40
N ALA A 103 -16.84 15.31 1.45
CA ALA A 103 -16.48 16.14 2.60
C ALA A 103 -15.49 15.40 3.52
N GLY A 104 -14.20 15.52 3.22
CA GLY A 104 -13.11 15.04 4.08
C GLY A 104 -12.67 13.61 3.82
N ALA A 105 -12.72 13.16 2.56
CA ALA A 105 -12.12 11.89 2.16
C ALA A 105 -10.62 11.84 2.46
N LYS A 106 -10.15 10.71 2.98
CA LYS A 106 -8.75 10.46 3.31
C LYS A 106 -8.29 9.12 2.76
N LEU A 107 -7.10 9.10 2.19
CA LEU A 107 -6.40 7.90 1.76
C LEU A 107 -5.05 7.85 2.47
N VAL A 108 -4.93 6.99 3.48
CA VAL A 108 -3.76 6.91 4.38
C VAL A 108 -2.81 5.82 3.88
N TYR A 109 -1.54 6.16 3.71
CA TYR A 109 -0.50 5.20 3.39
C TYR A 109 -0.01 4.53 4.68
N ASP A 110 -0.32 3.25 4.83
CA ASP A 110 -0.14 2.53 6.10
C ASP A 110 1.29 2.09 6.42
N PRO A 111 2.16 1.76 5.43
CA PRO A 111 3.49 1.20 5.72
C PRO A 111 4.50 2.17 6.33
N LEU A 112 4.27 3.48 6.21
CA LEU A 112 5.28 4.47 6.56
C LEU A 112 4.78 5.47 7.61
N GLU A 113 5.50 5.58 8.71
CA GLU A 113 5.39 6.67 9.67
C GLU A 113 6.60 7.59 9.60
N MET A 114 6.36 8.89 9.49
CA MET A 114 7.41 9.91 9.52
C MET A 114 7.28 10.80 10.76
N ALA A 115 8.42 11.14 11.36
CA ALA A 115 8.53 12.19 12.39
C ALA A 115 9.21 13.45 11.83
N ALA A 116 10.09 13.26 10.86
CA ALA A 116 10.74 14.33 10.11
C ALA A 116 10.94 13.81 8.68
N GLY A 117 10.97 14.72 7.71
CA GLY A 117 11.11 14.36 6.31
C GLY A 117 10.35 15.28 5.39
N GLU A 118 10.11 14.80 4.19
CA GLU A 118 9.42 15.53 3.15
C GLU A 118 8.40 14.61 2.46
N VAL A 119 7.21 15.14 2.20
CA VAL A 119 6.19 14.47 1.40
C VAL A 119 5.76 15.40 0.28
N GLU A 120 5.61 14.85 -0.91
CA GLU A 120 5.25 15.61 -2.11
C GLU A 120 4.22 14.82 -2.94
N THR A 121 3.30 15.54 -3.57
CA THR A 121 2.40 15.00 -4.59
C THR A 121 2.15 16.03 -5.68
N GLU A 122 1.85 15.57 -6.88
CA GLU A 122 1.23 16.42 -7.89
C GLU A 122 -0.29 16.24 -7.81
N LEU A 123 -1.01 17.34 -7.77
CA LEU A 123 -2.48 17.33 -7.73
C LEU A 123 -3.06 18.24 -8.82
N LYS A 124 -4.25 17.86 -9.30
CA LYS A 124 -5.03 18.62 -10.28
C LYS A 124 -6.51 18.49 -9.94
N PHE A 125 -7.20 19.61 -9.91
CA PHE A 125 -8.64 19.62 -9.68
C PHE A 125 -9.40 19.37 -10.98
N THR A 126 -10.45 18.57 -10.89
CA THR A 126 -11.42 18.38 -11.96
C THR A 126 -12.75 19.02 -11.63
N ARG A 127 -13.01 19.25 -10.31
CA ARG A 127 -14.19 19.94 -9.80
C ARG A 127 -13.92 20.57 -8.44
N GLY A 128 -14.46 21.74 -8.19
CA GLY A 128 -14.41 22.43 -6.89
C GLY A 128 -14.52 23.94 -7.04
N GLY A 129 -14.78 24.61 -5.94
CA GLY A 129 -14.85 26.07 -5.81
C GLY A 129 -13.81 26.61 -4.84
N GLY A 130 -13.83 27.93 -4.59
CA GLY A 130 -12.80 28.59 -3.77
C GLY A 130 -12.77 28.22 -2.28
N GLY A 131 -13.80 27.54 -1.76
CA GLY A 131 -13.83 26.98 -0.39
C GLY A 131 -13.44 25.52 -0.33
N ASP A 132 -13.39 24.83 -1.47
CA ASP A 132 -13.06 23.42 -1.57
C ASP A 132 -11.54 23.27 -1.70
N ASN A 133 -11.00 22.14 -1.28
CA ASN A 133 -9.55 21.95 -1.31
C ASN A 133 -9.17 20.46 -1.44
N ALA A 134 -7.91 20.25 -1.76
CA ALA A 134 -7.28 18.92 -1.71
C ALA A 134 -5.79 19.06 -1.39
N GLY A 135 -5.18 17.99 -0.89
CA GLY A 135 -3.76 18.02 -0.60
C GLY A 135 -3.26 16.81 0.19
N LEU A 136 -2.29 17.10 1.05
CA LEU A 136 -1.54 16.14 1.84
C LEU A 136 -1.96 16.18 3.31
N LEU A 137 -1.86 15.04 3.98
CA LEU A 137 -1.81 14.96 5.43
C LEU A 137 -0.46 14.38 5.85
N ALA A 138 0.07 14.86 6.96
CA ALA A 138 1.31 14.37 7.56
C ALA A 138 1.14 14.20 9.07
N GLY A 139 1.86 13.23 9.66
CA GLY A 139 1.74 12.92 11.07
C GLY A 139 0.38 12.29 11.43
N VAL A 140 -0.25 11.58 10.49
CA VAL A 140 -1.59 11.04 10.68
C VAL A 140 -1.58 9.90 11.70
N SER A 141 -2.33 10.08 12.77
CA SER A 141 -2.63 9.05 13.76
C SER A 141 -4.13 8.99 14.04
N GLU A 142 -4.59 7.84 14.50
CA GLU A 142 -6.00 7.56 14.83
C GLU A 142 -7.00 7.95 13.73
N PRO A 143 -6.74 7.61 12.44
CA PRO A 143 -7.66 7.96 11.37
C PRO A 143 -8.98 7.19 11.50
N GLY A 144 -10.08 7.89 11.28
CA GLY A 144 -11.43 7.34 11.29
C GLY A 144 -12.33 7.99 10.24
N ASN A 145 -13.53 7.45 10.07
CA ASN A 145 -14.55 8.07 9.25
C ASN A 145 -15.02 9.39 9.90
N GLY A 146 -15.42 10.35 9.07
CA GLY A 146 -15.71 11.73 9.47
C GLY A 146 -14.61 12.68 9.03
N ALA A 147 -15.00 13.88 8.65
CA ALA A 147 -14.11 14.86 8.01
C ALA A 147 -12.84 15.14 8.82
N ASP A 148 -12.98 15.29 10.13
CA ASP A 148 -11.90 15.71 11.03
C ASP A 148 -11.47 14.62 12.01
N ASN A 149 -11.98 13.40 11.84
CA ASN A 149 -11.72 12.31 12.77
C ASN A 149 -10.34 11.70 12.54
N PHE A 150 -9.31 12.43 12.92
CA PHE A 150 -7.89 12.04 12.94
C PHE A 150 -7.05 13.09 13.68
N HIS A 151 -5.81 12.75 13.97
CA HIS A 151 -4.77 13.70 14.36
C HIS A 151 -3.76 13.83 13.20
N GLY A 152 -3.26 15.02 12.93
CA GLY A 152 -2.28 15.25 11.85
C GLY A 152 -2.26 16.69 11.36
N TYR A 153 -1.28 17.00 10.52
CA TYR A 153 -1.23 18.26 9.76
C TYR A 153 -1.95 18.10 8.43
N GLU A 154 -2.69 19.14 8.05
CA GLU A 154 -3.29 19.29 6.72
C GLU A 154 -2.55 20.37 5.95
N ILE A 155 -2.13 20.02 4.75
CA ILE A 155 -1.52 20.90 3.77
C ILE A 155 -2.38 20.84 2.52
N SER A 156 -3.16 21.87 2.27
CA SER A 156 -4.12 21.86 1.18
C SER A 156 -3.99 23.07 0.26
N LEU A 157 -4.26 22.83 -1.02
CA LEU A 157 -4.44 23.84 -2.04
C LEU A 157 -5.95 24.01 -2.30
N THR A 158 -6.45 25.23 -2.35
CA THR A 158 -7.86 25.48 -2.72
C THR A 158 -8.11 25.13 -4.18
N ALA A 159 -9.33 24.69 -4.51
CA ALA A 159 -9.65 24.21 -5.84
C ALA A 159 -9.60 25.30 -6.94
N ASP A 160 -9.70 26.56 -6.55
CA ASP A 160 -9.43 27.71 -7.43
C ASP A 160 -7.93 28.05 -7.57
N VAL A 161 -7.05 27.25 -6.92
CA VAL A 161 -5.58 27.37 -6.86
C VAL A 161 -5.07 28.76 -6.46
N ARG A 162 -5.79 29.43 -5.57
CA ARG A 162 -5.47 30.77 -5.09
C ARG A 162 -4.92 30.84 -3.68
N LYS A 163 -5.04 29.76 -2.91
CA LYS A 163 -4.59 29.72 -1.53
C LYS A 163 -4.04 28.35 -1.15
N VAL A 164 -2.91 28.35 -0.45
CA VAL A 164 -2.41 27.19 0.29
C VAL A 164 -2.74 27.39 1.76
N VAL A 165 -3.23 26.34 2.40
CA VAL A 165 -3.59 26.32 3.82
C VAL A 165 -2.74 25.28 4.52
N LEU A 166 -2.19 25.65 5.67
CA LEU A 166 -1.59 24.76 6.65
C LEU A 166 -2.44 24.79 7.91
N GLY A 167 -2.92 23.65 8.33
CA GLY A 167 -3.66 23.51 9.57
C GLY A 167 -3.34 22.21 10.27
N LYS A 168 -3.95 21.99 11.42
CA LYS A 168 -3.84 20.75 12.16
C LYS A 168 -5.21 20.23 12.61
N HIS A 169 -5.27 18.92 12.73
CA HIS A 169 -6.42 18.20 13.23
C HIS A 169 -6.09 17.49 14.54
N LYS A 170 -6.96 17.65 15.51
CA LYS A 170 -7.05 16.87 16.76
C LYS A 170 -8.54 16.57 16.97
N ASN A 171 -9.12 15.80 16.05
CA ASN A 171 -10.56 15.58 15.88
C ASN A 171 -11.36 16.87 15.60
N ASN A 172 -10.69 17.93 15.19
CA ASN A 172 -11.25 19.18 14.67
C ASN A 172 -10.14 19.96 13.94
N PHE A 173 -10.52 20.72 12.92
CA PHE A 173 -9.57 21.55 12.17
C PHE A 173 -9.21 22.82 12.96
N THR A 174 -7.90 23.12 13.03
CA THR A 174 -7.37 24.37 13.57
C THR A 174 -6.37 24.95 12.56
N PRO A 175 -6.62 26.14 11.99
CA PRO A 175 -5.68 26.77 11.09
C PRO A 175 -4.39 27.17 11.81
N ILE A 176 -3.24 26.98 11.14
CA ILE A 176 -1.93 27.44 11.60
C ILE A 176 -1.52 28.66 10.79
N ALA A 177 -1.54 28.56 9.45
CA ALA A 177 -1.17 29.64 8.54
C ALA A 177 -1.77 29.41 7.15
N ASP A 178 -1.84 30.46 6.36
CA ASP A 178 -2.18 30.38 4.95
C ASP A 178 -1.35 31.35 4.10
N ALA A 179 -1.25 31.07 2.81
CA ALA A 179 -0.55 31.91 1.84
C ALA A 179 -1.39 32.05 0.56
N ALA A 180 -1.49 33.28 0.07
CA ALA A 180 -2.06 33.54 -1.24
C ALA A 180 -1.08 33.06 -2.32
N VAL A 181 -1.59 32.34 -3.29
CA VAL A 181 -0.86 31.82 -4.44
C VAL A 181 -1.62 32.10 -5.73
N SER A 182 -0.98 31.87 -6.86
CA SER A 182 -1.65 32.00 -8.17
C SER A 182 -1.07 30.94 -9.10
N CYS A 183 -1.85 29.91 -9.37
CA CYS A 183 -1.50 28.83 -10.27
C CYS A 183 -2.58 28.66 -11.35
N ASP A 184 -2.29 27.82 -12.33
CA ASP A 184 -3.26 27.44 -13.35
C ASP A 184 -4.02 26.17 -12.86
N PRO A 185 -5.35 26.25 -12.65
CA PRO A 185 -6.13 25.09 -12.20
C PRO A 185 -6.19 23.97 -13.24
N ALA A 186 -5.91 24.26 -14.52
CA ALA A 186 -5.87 23.25 -15.57
C ALA A 186 -4.58 22.42 -15.58
N GLN A 187 -3.56 22.84 -14.84
CA GLN A 187 -2.25 22.18 -14.77
C GLN A 187 -2.10 21.35 -13.51
N TRP A 188 -1.16 20.42 -13.56
CA TRP A 188 -0.69 19.71 -12.38
C TRP A 188 0.08 20.69 -11.50
N ASN A 189 -0.28 20.74 -10.23
CA ASN A 189 0.39 21.56 -9.22
C ASN A 189 1.09 20.66 -8.23
N ARG A 190 2.38 20.85 -8.03
CA ARG A 190 3.20 20.07 -7.10
C ARG A 190 3.14 20.70 -5.72
N LEU A 191 2.48 20.01 -4.80
CA LEU A 191 2.36 20.39 -3.39
C LEU A 191 3.30 19.55 -2.56
N GLY A 192 4.13 20.18 -1.74
CA GLY A 192 5.10 19.53 -0.87
C GLY A 192 5.00 20.04 0.55
N PHE A 193 5.35 19.17 1.49
CA PHE A 193 5.46 19.49 2.90
C PHE A 193 6.76 18.92 3.46
N LYS A 194 7.47 19.71 4.22
CA LYS A 194 8.71 19.31 4.88
C LYS A 194 8.68 19.71 6.34
N THR A 195 9.13 18.80 7.21
CA THR A 195 9.26 19.06 8.63
C THR A 195 10.51 18.43 9.21
N ASP A 196 11.08 19.09 10.21
CA ASP A 196 12.14 18.56 11.10
C ASP A 196 11.57 18.13 12.46
N GLY A 197 10.22 18.06 12.58
CA GLY A 197 9.50 17.77 13.81
C GLY A 197 9.02 19.03 14.54
N ARG A 198 9.47 20.23 14.14
CA ARG A 198 9.06 21.51 14.72
C ARG A 198 8.80 22.56 13.63
N THR A 199 9.74 22.71 12.70
CA THR A 199 9.57 23.62 11.59
C THR A 199 8.72 22.98 10.50
N LEU A 200 7.67 23.66 10.08
CA LEU A 200 6.74 23.23 9.04
C LEU A 200 6.96 24.13 7.83
N GLN A 201 7.26 23.52 6.69
CA GLN A 201 7.47 24.26 5.44
C GLN A 201 6.55 23.68 4.36
N VAL A 202 5.86 24.55 3.64
CA VAL A 202 4.99 24.16 2.53
C VAL A 202 5.56 24.70 1.23
N PHE A 203 5.61 23.83 0.24
CA PHE A 203 6.12 24.13 -1.09
C PHE A 203 5.01 23.99 -2.12
N LEU A 204 4.97 24.93 -3.06
CA LEU A 204 4.10 24.85 -4.23
C LEU A 204 4.94 25.08 -5.48
N ASN A 205 4.91 24.10 -6.39
CA ASN A 205 5.69 24.12 -7.63
C ASN A 205 7.19 24.39 -7.41
N GLY A 206 7.74 23.89 -6.30
CA GLY A 206 9.14 24.02 -5.90
C GLY A 206 9.49 25.28 -5.12
N ALA A 207 8.58 26.23 -4.99
CA ALA A 207 8.78 27.42 -4.17
C ALA A 207 8.26 27.20 -2.75
N CYS A 208 9.04 27.58 -1.72
CA CYS A 208 8.54 27.61 -0.35
C CYS A 208 7.56 28.79 -0.21
N VAL A 209 6.28 28.47 -0.06
CA VAL A 209 5.19 29.48 0.00
C VAL A 209 4.74 29.76 1.42
N LEU A 210 5.05 28.86 2.38
CA LEU A 210 4.63 29.01 3.75
C LEU A 210 5.66 28.38 4.69
N ARG A 211 5.91 29.03 5.83
CA ARG A 211 6.71 28.49 6.92
C ARG A 211 6.05 28.82 8.25
N ALA A 212 5.97 27.82 9.13
CA ALA A 212 5.44 27.95 10.48
C ALA A 212 6.25 27.07 11.46
N GLU A 213 6.00 27.24 12.74
CA GLU A 213 6.51 26.37 13.78
C GLU A 213 5.31 25.80 14.57
N ASP A 214 5.36 24.51 14.85
CA ASP A 214 4.46 23.83 15.77
C ASP A 214 5.22 22.67 16.44
N ASP A 215 5.04 22.51 17.71
CA ASP A 215 5.72 21.49 18.52
C ASP A 215 4.73 20.60 19.26
N ASP A 216 3.51 20.44 18.73
CA ASP A 216 2.48 19.57 19.31
C ASP A 216 2.94 18.10 19.28
N PRO A 217 3.22 17.49 20.44
CA PRO A 217 3.79 16.14 20.50
C PRO A 217 2.87 15.07 19.96
N VAL A 218 1.55 15.31 19.89
CA VAL A 218 0.56 14.38 19.31
C VAL A 218 0.72 14.27 17.81
N LEU A 219 1.25 15.33 17.17
CA LEU A 219 1.43 15.40 15.72
C LEU A 219 2.88 15.16 15.29
N ALA A 220 3.76 14.88 16.24
CA ALA A 220 5.20 14.74 16.00
C ALA A 220 5.56 13.51 15.16
N ARG A 221 4.69 12.52 15.06
CA ARG A 221 4.91 11.29 14.30
C ARG A 221 3.58 10.68 13.85
N GLY A 222 3.56 10.16 12.62
CA GLY A 222 2.43 9.44 12.08
C GLY A 222 2.58 9.20 10.59
N ARG A 223 1.53 8.66 9.99
CA ARG A 223 1.49 8.30 8.58
C ARG A 223 1.29 9.53 7.69
N VAL A 224 1.46 9.32 6.40
CA VAL A 224 1.12 10.30 5.37
C VAL A 224 -0.17 9.92 4.69
N ALA A 225 -0.91 10.90 4.16
CA ALA A 225 -2.15 10.64 3.48
C ALA A 225 -2.45 11.70 2.40
N LEU A 226 -3.36 11.34 1.50
CA LEU A 226 -4.04 12.28 0.61
C LEU A 226 -5.40 12.65 1.18
N ARG A 227 -5.86 13.86 0.91
CA ARG A 227 -7.16 14.36 1.39
C ARG A 227 -7.85 15.20 0.32
N THR A 228 -9.20 15.11 0.31
CA THR A 228 -10.04 16.07 -0.42
C THR A 228 -11.12 16.62 0.52
N TRP A 229 -11.49 17.88 0.29
CA TRP A 229 -12.61 18.53 0.95
C TRP A 229 -13.53 19.14 -0.10
N ASN A 230 -14.70 18.56 -0.30
CA ASN A 230 -15.73 18.93 -1.27
C ASN A 230 -15.26 19.07 -2.73
N SER A 231 -14.01 18.77 -3.03
CA SER A 231 -13.42 18.85 -4.36
C SER A 231 -13.26 17.46 -4.97
N GLU A 232 -13.31 17.40 -6.31
CA GLU A 232 -12.83 16.25 -7.05
C GLU A 232 -11.41 16.55 -7.53
N ALA A 233 -10.48 15.68 -7.13
CA ALA A 233 -9.07 15.88 -7.41
C ALA A 233 -8.40 14.59 -7.87
N ARG A 234 -7.38 14.76 -8.70
CA ARG A 234 -6.45 13.73 -9.13
C ARG A 234 -5.11 13.95 -8.48
N PHE A 235 -4.45 12.88 -8.12
CA PHE A 235 -3.13 12.85 -7.51
C PHE A 235 -2.22 11.90 -8.27
N ARG A 236 -0.94 12.22 -8.33
CA ARG A 236 0.10 11.35 -8.87
C ARG A 236 1.46 11.70 -8.27
N ASN A 237 2.48 10.89 -8.55
CA ASN A 237 3.86 11.14 -8.14
C ASN A 237 4.00 11.41 -6.64
N VAL A 238 3.27 10.65 -5.80
CA VAL A 238 3.43 10.73 -4.34
C VAL A 238 4.81 10.24 -3.97
N LYS A 239 5.55 11.04 -3.22
CA LYS A 239 6.90 10.75 -2.72
C LYS A 239 6.99 11.08 -1.24
N VAL A 240 7.69 10.24 -0.52
CA VAL A 240 7.98 10.40 0.90
C VAL A 240 9.45 10.20 1.17
#